data_16df677ba972adf77722ff31b691c032
#
_entry.id   16df677ba972adf77722ff31b691c032
#
_cell.length_a   1.000
_cell.length_b   1.000
_cell.length_c   1.000
_cell.angle_alpha   90.00
_cell.angle_beta   90.00
_cell.angle_gamma   90.00
#
_symmetry.space_group_name_H-M   'P 1'
#
loop_
_entity.id
_entity.type
_entity.pdbx_description
1 polymer ?
#
loop_
_entity_poly.entity_id
_entity_poly.type
_entity_poly.pdbx_seq_one_letter_code
_entity_poly.pdbx_strand_id
1 'polypeptide(L)'
;MIRTSLFLTTALLLTACGSSAPEGAPATTEAAAPASAEARKVTTIKASPSPFDHFFTVQGNVETDRLAQVFPMTQGTVLNIRVEEGQTVRKGQVLLELDNDAIAKNQDELNTRLTLAKDVLSRQERLWSQGIGTEIQLLEARTNVKALEESIAAFSEQVDFGKVTAPFAGTVDRIFAKEGGMASPMQPVARVMDLNDMYVRAKVSDHYVGKVQAGQRVDIVMAGRDTLISSIARVGRYIEPANRTFEIVVPVPAGTALLPNEFAALRINDLHLDSALSLPSGLILQNRQGQDFVYTVQGGKATRQPVQIGPSANDRILILDGVAPGMTIIDRGAGQVVEGQTVQILR
;
A
#
# COMPACT_ATOMS: atom_id res chain seq x y z
N MET A 1 -43.65 35.08 -6.37
CA MET A 1 -43.55 36.13 -7.37
C MET A 1 -43.11 35.44 -8.66
N ILE A 2 -43.96 34.82 -9.49
CA ILE A 2 -44.87 35.40 -10.51
C ILE A 2 -44.12 36.28 -11.52
N ARG A 3 -43.96 35.72 -12.73
CA ARG A 3 -44.11 36.32 -14.07
C ARG A 3 -43.61 35.31 -15.12
N THR A 4 -44.44 34.55 -15.80
CA THR A 4 -45.43 34.75 -16.88
C THR A 4 -44.90 35.46 -18.13
N SER A 5 -45.20 34.80 -19.27
CA SER A 5 -45.44 35.32 -20.63
C SER A 5 -44.25 35.18 -21.57
N LEU A 6 -44.33 34.85 -22.91
CA LEU A 6 -45.47 34.98 -23.82
C LEU A 6 -45.13 34.25 -25.12
N PHE A 7 -46.13 33.68 -25.76
CA PHE A 7 -46.28 33.17 -27.12
C PHE A 7 -45.66 34.05 -28.21
N LEU A 8 -45.20 33.45 -29.31
CA LEU A 8 -45.51 33.93 -30.63
C LEU A 8 -45.50 32.82 -31.67
N THR A 9 -46.69 32.47 -32.16
CA THR A 9 -47.02 31.72 -33.39
C THR A 9 -46.85 32.58 -34.60
N THR A 10 -46.28 32.06 -35.71
CA THR A 10 -46.56 32.62 -37.05
C THR A 10 -46.65 31.46 -38.05
N ALA A 11 -47.84 31.28 -38.60
CA ALA A 11 -48.19 30.50 -39.75
C ALA A 11 -48.20 31.43 -40.99
N LEU A 12 -47.77 30.91 -42.16
CA LEU A 12 -48.26 31.39 -43.47
C LEU A 12 -47.84 30.41 -44.57
N LEU A 13 -48.75 29.56 -45.11
CA LEU A 13 -49.47 29.64 -46.37
C LEU A 13 -48.64 29.34 -47.66
N LEU A 14 -48.95 28.18 -48.21
CA LEU A 14 -49.34 27.77 -49.59
C LEU A 14 -49.01 28.69 -50.77
N THR A 15 -48.35 28.10 -51.80
CA THR A 15 -48.84 28.20 -53.18
C THR A 15 -48.47 26.94 -53.96
N ALA A 16 -49.49 26.33 -54.51
CA ALA A 16 -49.43 25.26 -55.54
C ALA A 16 -49.39 25.89 -56.97
N CYS A 17 -48.61 25.28 -57.84
CA CYS A 17 -48.96 25.32 -59.26
C CYS A 17 -48.36 24.09 -59.93
N GLY A 18 -49.20 23.27 -60.59
CA GLY A 18 -48.92 22.14 -61.35
C GLY A 18 -48.53 22.48 -62.74
N SER A 19 -47.97 21.47 -63.48
CA SER A 19 -48.23 21.26 -64.91
C SER A 19 -47.62 19.97 -65.36
N SER A 20 -48.47 19.08 -65.82
CA SER A 20 -48.39 18.16 -67.00
C SER A 20 -47.11 17.28 -67.22
N ALA A 21 -47.40 16.00 -67.22
CA ALA A 21 -46.59 14.93 -67.85
C ALA A 21 -46.50 15.08 -69.37
N PRO A 22 -45.51 14.40 -69.99
CA PRO A 22 -45.89 13.42 -70.99
C PRO A 22 -45.21 12.03 -70.73
N GLU A 23 -46.01 11.09 -71.13
CA GLU A 23 -45.84 9.66 -71.28
C GLU A 23 -44.70 9.31 -72.25
N GLY A 24 -43.96 8.20 -71.98
CA GLY A 24 -43.30 7.48 -73.06
C GLY A 24 -41.89 7.00 -72.77
N ALA A 25 -41.78 5.76 -72.46
CA ALA A 25 -40.97 4.66 -72.95
C ALA A 25 -40.39 3.74 -71.83
N PRO A 26 -40.41 2.43 -72.07
CA PRO A 26 -39.92 1.47 -71.06
C PRO A 26 -38.40 1.47 -71.01
N ALA A 27 -37.84 1.94 -69.93
CA ALA A 27 -36.41 1.77 -69.62
C ALA A 27 -36.15 0.32 -69.19
N THR A 28 -35.47 -0.38 -70.02
CA THR A 28 -34.87 -1.69 -69.81
C THR A 28 -34.09 -1.65 -68.43
N THR A 29 -34.56 -2.44 -67.48
CA THR A 29 -33.83 -2.68 -66.25
C THR A 29 -32.60 -3.52 -66.59
N GLU A 30 -31.50 -2.86 -66.87
CA GLU A 30 -30.19 -3.49 -66.93
C GLU A 30 -29.87 -3.97 -65.51
N ALA A 31 -29.94 -5.27 -65.32
CA ALA A 31 -29.54 -5.92 -64.12
C ALA A 31 -28.05 -5.57 -63.82
N ALA A 32 -27.80 -4.67 -62.90
CA ALA A 32 -26.44 -4.38 -62.42
C ALA A 32 -25.82 -5.70 -62.00
N ALA A 33 -24.86 -6.18 -62.76
CA ALA A 33 -24.00 -7.29 -62.40
C ALA A 33 -23.42 -7.00 -61.04
N PRO A 34 -23.30 -7.99 -60.09
CA PRO A 34 -22.68 -7.78 -58.80
C PRO A 34 -21.26 -7.27 -59.04
N ALA A 35 -20.99 -6.05 -58.63
CA ALA A 35 -19.64 -5.48 -58.65
C ALA A 35 -18.70 -6.52 -58.02
N SER A 36 -17.74 -6.99 -58.78
CA SER A 36 -16.70 -7.91 -58.30
C SER A 36 -16.00 -7.18 -57.18
N ALA A 37 -16.34 -7.55 -55.94
CA ALA A 37 -15.76 -6.93 -54.75
C ALA A 37 -14.26 -7.17 -54.83
N GLU A 38 -13.49 -6.10 -55.11
CA GLU A 38 -12.03 -6.16 -55.06
C GLU A 38 -11.59 -6.81 -53.73
N ALA A 39 -10.72 -7.82 -53.86
CA ALA A 39 -10.22 -8.53 -52.68
C ALA A 39 -9.51 -7.54 -51.75
N ARG A 40 -10.05 -7.36 -50.54
CA ARG A 40 -9.46 -6.44 -49.56
C ARG A 40 -8.12 -6.95 -49.12
N LYS A 41 -7.09 -6.13 -49.20
CA LYS A 41 -5.75 -6.45 -48.70
C LYS A 41 -5.73 -6.40 -47.17
N VAL A 42 -5.35 -7.51 -46.54
CA VAL A 42 -5.29 -7.66 -45.06
C VAL A 42 -3.99 -8.33 -44.64
N THR A 43 -3.52 -8.03 -43.45
CA THR A 43 -2.47 -8.83 -42.80
C THR A 43 -3.12 -9.78 -41.80
N THR A 44 -2.46 -10.89 -41.51
CA THR A 44 -2.98 -11.90 -40.58
C THR A 44 -1.93 -12.28 -39.54
N ILE A 45 -2.42 -12.65 -38.39
CA ILE A 45 -1.63 -13.28 -37.32
C ILE A 45 -2.16 -14.68 -37.02
N LYS A 46 -1.30 -15.58 -36.58
CA LYS A 46 -1.71 -16.89 -36.07
C LYS A 46 -1.89 -16.82 -34.55
N ALA A 47 -3.03 -17.31 -34.10
CA ALA A 47 -3.27 -17.45 -32.66
C ALA A 47 -2.30 -18.50 -32.08
N SER A 48 -1.32 -18.06 -31.31
CA SER A 48 -0.36 -18.93 -30.65
C SER A 48 -0.46 -18.76 -29.13
N PRO A 49 -0.44 -19.87 -28.36
CA PRO A 49 -0.37 -19.79 -26.93
C PRO A 49 0.92 -19.10 -26.47
N SER A 50 0.79 -18.26 -25.46
CA SER A 50 1.92 -17.56 -24.83
C SER A 50 1.61 -17.34 -23.35
N PRO A 51 2.63 -17.13 -22.50
CA PRO A 51 2.37 -16.74 -21.11
C PRO A 51 1.53 -15.46 -21.06
N PHE A 52 0.59 -15.44 -20.13
CA PHE A 52 -0.29 -14.29 -19.91
C PHE A 52 -0.34 -13.95 -18.43
N ASP A 53 0.07 -12.73 -18.10
CA ASP A 53 0.03 -12.17 -16.76
C ASP A 53 -0.92 -10.98 -16.74
N HIS A 54 -1.85 -11.00 -15.79
CA HIS A 54 -2.68 -9.85 -15.50
C HIS A 54 -2.30 -9.25 -14.15
N PHE A 55 -2.23 -7.93 -14.12
CA PHE A 55 -1.93 -7.16 -12.91
C PHE A 55 -3.00 -6.10 -12.70
N PHE A 56 -3.40 -5.95 -11.47
CA PHE A 56 -4.13 -4.77 -11.04
C PHE A 56 -3.26 -3.92 -10.12
N THR A 57 -3.55 -2.63 -10.07
CA THR A 57 -2.74 -1.68 -9.29
C THR A 57 -3.58 -1.12 -8.15
N VAL A 58 -3.00 -1.13 -6.94
CA VAL A 58 -3.56 -0.46 -5.76
C VAL A 58 -2.54 0.51 -5.19
N GLN A 59 -3.02 1.58 -4.58
CA GLN A 59 -2.18 2.54 -3.88
C GLN A 59 -2.02 2.13 -2.42
N GLY A 60 -0.82 2.31 -1.88
CA GLY A 60 -0.49 2.08 -0.49
C GLY A 60 0.48 3.11 0.03
N ASN A 61 0.69 3.10 1.33
CA ASN A 61 1.65 3.95 2.02
C ASN A 61 2.75 3.09 2.63
N VAL A 62 3.97 3.59 2.59
CA VAL A 62 5.09 3.02 3.33
C VAL A 62 4.87 3.29 4.81
N GLU A 63 4.91 2.26 5.62
CA GLU A 63 4.74 2.35 7.08
C GLU A 63 5.85 1.58 7.79
N THR A 64 6.03 1.87 9.08
CA THR A 64 6.83 1.08 10.00
C THR A 64 6.03 0.82 11.27
N ASP A 65 6.10 -0.38 11.82
CA ASP A 65 5.45 -0.72 13.09
C ASP A 65 6.18 -0.10 14.29
N ARG A 66 7.43 0.34 14.10
CA ARG A 66 8.28 0.88 15.14
C ARG A 66 8.51 2.37 14.97
N LEU A 67 7.48 3.15 15.27
CA LEU A 67 7.55 4.59 15.42
C LEU A 67 7.06 4.94 16.81
N ALA A 68 7.94 5.49 17.64
CA ALA A 68 7.59 5.89 19.00
C ALA A 68 7.87 7.37 19.24
N GLN A 69 6.89 8.04 19.82
CA GLN A 69 7.10 9.30 20.50
C GLN A 69 7.59 8.96 21.93
N VAL A 70 8.76 9.47 22.28
CA VAL A 70 9.40 9.21 23.57
C VAL A 70 8.99 10.30 24.54
N PHE A 71 8.41 9.88 25.66
CA PHE A 71 7.98 10.76 26.73
C PHE A 71 8.89 10.57 27.95
N PRO A 72 9.21 11.61 28.69
CA PRO A 72 9.90 11.47 29.96
C PRO A 72 8.99 10.82 31.01
N MET A 73 9.55 10.06 31.94
CA MET A 73 8.77 9.45 33.03
C MET A 73 8.54 10.41 34.20
N THR A 74 9.37 11.48 34.30
CA THR A 74 9.27 12.50 35.31
C THR A 74 9.31 13.90 34.69
N GLN A 75 8.90 14.90 35.45
CA GLN A 75 9.02 16.29 35.07
C GLN A 75 10.38 16.82 35.51
N GLY A 76 11.05 17.62 34.66
CA GLY A 76 12.32 18.25 35.00
C GLY A 76 12.82 19.20 33.90
N THR A 77 13.82 19.98 34.17
CA THR A 77 14.53 20.80 33.21
C THR A 77 15.47 19.92 32.38
N VAL A 78 15.51 20.09 31.07
CA VAL A 78 16.44 19.39 30.19
C VAL A 78 17.86 19.94 30.41
N LEU A 79 18.76 19.11 30.96
CA LEU A 79 20.16 19.48 31.18
C LEU A 79 20.98 19.35 29.89
N ASN A 80 20.93 18.16 29.29
CA ASN A 80 21.72 17.84 28.10
C ASN A 80 20.91 16.99 27.13
N ILE A 81 21.11 17.24 25.86
CA ILE A 81 20.64 16.41 24.74
C ILE A 81 21.84 15.63 24.20
N ARG A 82 21.80 14.28 24.25
CA ARG A 82 22.94 13.39 23.95
C ARG A 82 22.93 12.86 22.51
N VAL A 83 21.95 13.24 21.72
CA VAL A 83 21.75 12.74 20.35
C VAL A 83 21.36 13.88 19.43
N GLU A 84 21.56 13.66 18.11
CA GLU A 84 21.17 14.58 17.06
C GLU A 84 20.04 14.00 16.21
N GLU A 85 19.26 14.85 15.53
CA GLU A 85 18.28 14.44 14.54
C GLU A 85 18.99 13.73 13.38
N GLY A 86 18.47 12.59 12.94
CA GLY A 86 19.08 11.71 11.94
C GLY A 86 20.06 10.68 12.50
N GLN A 87 20.43 10.77 13.77
CA GLN A 87 21.38 9.84 14.40
C GLN A 87 20.72 8.48 14.66
N THR A 88 21.45 7.39 14.38
CA THR A 88 21.05 6.03 14.73
C THR A 88 21.36 5.76 16.21
N VAL A 89 20.39 5.23 16.95
CA VAL A 89 20.46 4.91 18.36
C VAL A 89 20.16 3.44 18.62
N ARG A 90 20.70 2.90 19.73
CA ARG A 90 20.42 1.55 20.22
C ARG A 90 19.31 1.60 21.29
N LYS A 91 18.62 0.47 21.46
CA LYS A 91 17.67 0.32 22.58
C LYS A 91 18.35 0.62 23.91
N GLY A 92 17.73 1.46 24.74
CA GLY A 92 18.26 1.88 26.05
C GLY A 92 19.32 2.99 25.97
N GLN A 93 19.71 3.46 24.79
CA GLN A 93 20.63 4.60 24.67
C GLN A 93 19.97 5.87 25.18
N VAL A 94 20.69 6.64 26.01
CA VAL A 94 20.20 7.91 26.56
C VAL A 94 20.09 8.92 25.43
N LEU A 95 18.90 9.52 25.30
CA LEU A 95 18.59 10.58 24.34
C LEU A 95 18.82 11.96 24.95
N LEU A 96 18.33 12.16 26.17
CA LEU A 96 18.49 13.38 26.91
C LEU A 96 18.44 13.09 28.44
N GLU A 97 18.94 14.05 29.22
CA GLU A 97 19.01 14.01 30.67
C GLU A 97 18.22 15.18 31.24
N LEU A 98 17.40 14.88 32.25
CA LEU A 98 16.63 15.86 33.00
C LEU A 98 17.36 16.17 34.34
N ASP A 99 17.18 17.37 34.82
CA ASP A 99 17.61 17.76 36.13
C ASP A 99 16.85 16.95 37.20
N ASN A 100 17.59 16.16 37.94
CA ASN A 100 17.11 15.34 39.05
C ASN A 100 18.00 15.51 40.28
N ASP A 101 18.77 16.62 40.37
CA ASP A 101 19.70 16.90 41.46
C ASP A 101 19.07 16.77 42.84
N ALA A 102 17.83 17.20 43.01
CA ALA A 102 17.12 17.09 44.28
C ALA A 102 16.90 15.62 44.68
N ILE A 103 16.59 14.75 43.73
CA ILE A 103 16.37 13.30 43.95
C ILE A 103 17.71 12.63 44.23
N ALA A 104 18.75 12.97 43.47
CA ALA A 104 20.11 12.46 43.68
C ALA A 104 20.65 12.79 45.08
N LYS A 105 20.46 14.03 45.56
CA LYS A 105 20.85 14.44 46.91
C LYS A 105 20.10 13.68 48.02
N ASN A 106 18.81 13.41 47.84
CA ASN A 106 18.05 12.57 48.76
C ASN A 106 18.58 11.13 48.81
N GLN A 107 18.98 10.58 47.66
CA GLN A 107 19.62 9.27 47.60
C GLN A 107 20.96 9.24 48.33
N ASP A 108 21.79 10.29 48.20
CA ASP A 108 23.07 10.42 48.93
C ASP A 108 22.87 10.50 50.42
N GLU A 109 21.84 11.20 50.91
CA GLU A 109 21.47 11.22 52.30
C GLU A 109 21.09 9.83 52.82
N LEU A 110 20.27 9.10 52.07
CA LEU A 110 19.90 7.71 52.41
C LEU A 110 21.11 6.77 52.43
N ASN A 111 22.05 6.92 51.50
CA ASN A 111 23.30 6.15 51.44
C ASN A 111 24.15 6.40 52.71
N THR A 112 24.21 7.66 53.17
CA THR A 112 24.91 8.02 54.45
C THR A 112 24.23 7.37 55.64
N ARG A 113 22.89 7.39 55.69
CA ARG A 113 22.12 6.72 56.76
C ARG A 113 22.28 5.20 56.72
N LEU A 114 22.33 4.60 55.53
CA LEU A 114 22.56 3.17 55.33
C LEU A 114 23.94 2.75 55.86
N THR A 115 24.97 3.55 55.59
CA THR A 115 26.34 3.31 56.08
C THR A 115 26.35 3.26 57.60
N LEU A 116 25.73 4.24 58.30
CA LEU A 116 25.60 4.24 59.75
C LEU A 116 24.81 3.02 60.26
N ALA A 117 23.70 2.68 59.63
CA ALA A 117 22.87 1.53 60.01
C ALA A 117 23.64 0.21 59.89
N LYS A 118 24.45 0.03 58.83
CA LYS A 118 25.33 -1.14 58.66
C LYS A 118 26.40 -1.23 59.75
N ASP A 119 26.98 -0.12 60.14
CA ASP A 119 27.93 -0.07 61.26
C ASP A 119 27.26 -0.49 62.55
N VAL A 120 26.07 0.03 62.86
CA VAL A 120 25.29 -0.35 64.06
C VAL A 120 24.96 -1.84 64.03
N LEU A 121 24.48 -2.36 62.93
CA LEU A 121 24.19 -3.79 62.74
C LEU A 121 25.43 -4.64 63.00
N SER A 122 26.57 -4.30 62.42
CA SER A 122 27.83 -5.02 62.59
C SER A 122 28.27 -5.07 64.04
N ARG A 123 28.07 -3.96 64.77
CA ARG A 123 28.35 -3.94 66.20
C ARG A 123 27.38 -4.82 67.00
N GLN A 124 26.09 -4.76 66.66
CA GLN A 124 25.06 -5.56 67.34
C GLN A 124 25.25 -7.07 67.05
N GLU A 125 25.66 -7.46 65.88
CA GLU A 125 26.00 -8.85 65.52
C GLU A 125 27.20 -9.38 66.30
N ARG A 126 28.24 -8.54 66.49
CA ARG A 126 29.41 -8.91 67.32
C ARG A 126 29.02 -9.05 68.81
N LEU A 127 28.20 -8.17 69.34
CA LEU A 127 27.72 -8.27 70.72
C LEU A 127 26.87 -9.52 70.93
N TRP A 128 25.96 -9.78 70.01
CA TRP A 128 25.12 -10.97 70.06
C TRP A 128 25.94 -12.27 70.00
N SER A 129 26.98 -12.33 69.16
CA SER A 129 27.86 -13.49 69.05
C SER A 129 28.62 -13.74 70.35
N GLN A 130 28.76 -12.73 71.25
CA GLN A 130 29.37 -12.82 72.58
C GLN A 130 28.32 -13.11 73.66
N GLY A 131 27.03 -13.33 73.28
CA GLY A 131 25.97 -13.53 74.29
C GLY A 131 25.46 -12.25 74.92
N ILE A 132 25.80 -11.06 74.38
CA ILE A 132 25.45 -9.76 74.94
C ILE A 132 24.32 -9.14 74.07
N GLY A 133 23.23 -8.69 74.74
CA GLY A 133 22.10 -8.05 74.07
C GLY A 133 20.90 -8.96 73.95
N THR A 134 19.86 -8.46 73.26
CA THR A 134 18.61 -9.17 72.99
C THR A 134 18.42 -9.46 71.49
N GLU A 135 17.73 -10.55 71.15
CA GLU A 135 17.36 -10.90 69.78
C GLU A 135 16.58 -9.78 69.12
N ILE A 136 15.73 -9.09 69.88
CA ILE A 136 14.93 -7.95 69.35
C ILE A 136 15.84 -6.83 68.88
N GLN A 137 16.89 -6.48 69.59
CA GLN A 137 17.85 -5.43 69.19
C GLN A 137 18.59 -5.80 67.90
N LEU A 138 18.96 -7.07 67.72
CA LEU A 138 19.57 -7.54 66.49
C LEU A 138 18.59 -7.50 65.36
N LEU A 139 17.33 -7.94 65.54
CA LEU A 139 16.28 -7.91 64.58
C LEU A 139 15.94 -6.49 64.13
N GLU A 140 15.85 -5.55 65.11
CA GLU A 140 15.63 -4.12 64.81
C GLU A 140 16.75 -3.55 63.92
N ALA A 141 18.01 -3.83 64.24
CA ALA A 141 19.14 -3.35 63.44
C ALA A 141 19.13 -3.93 62.01
N ARG A 142 18.81 -5.22 61.86
CA ARG A 142 18.67 -5.87 60.51
C ARG A 142 17.52 -5.27 59.75
N THR A 143 16.36 -5.08 60.38
CA THR A 143 15.17 -4.53 59.74
C THR A 143 15.42 -3.09 59.27
N ASN A 144 16.13 -2.28 60.08
CA ASN A 144 16.47 -0.92 59.69
C ASN A 144 17.40 -0.86 58.47
N VAL A 145 18.44 -1.72 58.40
CA VAL A 145 19.32 -1.81 57.23
C VAL A 145 18.50 -2.19 56.00
N LYS A 146 17.66 -3.22 56.10
CA LYS A 146 16.81 -3.68 54.99
C LYS A 146 15.85 -2.59 54.49
N ALA A 147 15.19 -1.88 55.41
CA ALA A 147 14.27 -0.79 55.04
C ALA A 147 14.98 0.36 54.31
N LEU A 148 16.23 0.69 54.72
CA LEU A 148 17.01 1.70 54.01
C LEU A 148 17.49 1.22 52.66
N GLU A 149 17.88 -0.06 52.51
CA GLU A 149 18.25 -0.65 51.21
C GLU A 149 17.07 -0.61 50.23
N GLU A 150 15.87 -1.00 50.65
CA GLU A 150 14.64 -0.93 49.84
C GLU A 150 14.30 0.52 49.48
N SER A 151 14.47 1.48 50.40
CA SER A 151 14.24 2.89 50.11
C SER A 151 15.23 3.42 49.05
N ILE A 152 16.52 3.08 49.16
CA ILE A 152 17.54 3.47 48.18
C ILE A 152 17.25 2.88 46.81
N ALA A 153 16.81 1.63 46.73
CA ALA A 153 16.42 1.00 45.48
C ALA A 153 15.29 1.78 44.79
N ALA A 154 14.25 2.16 45.55
CA ALA A 154 13.13 2.96 45.02
C ALA A 154 13.58 4.35 44.51
N PHE A 155 14.47 5.03 45.25
CA PHE A 155 15.02 6.32 44.81
C PHE A 155 15.95 6.18 43.59
N SER A 156 16.71 5.07 43.49
CA SER A 156 17.55 4.79 42.32
C SER A 156 16.74 4.69 41.05
N GLU A 157 15.59 4.00 41.08
CA GLU A 157 14.66 3.97 39.93
C GLU A 157 14.18 5.39 39.58
N GLN A 158 13.89 6.22 40.59
CA GLN A 158 13.43 7.59 40.38
C GLN A 158 14.52 8.49 39.77
N VAL A 159 15.79 8.30 40.14
CA VAL A 159 16.94 8.97 39.50
C VAL A 159 17.07 8.55 38.04
N ASP A 160 16.90 7.26 37.76
CA ASP A 160 16.98 6.76 36.39
C ASP A 160 15.85 7.28 35.50
N PHE A 161 14.69 7.66 36.04
CA PHE A 161 13.63 8.34 35.30
C PHE A 161 14.05 9.70 34.74
N GLY A 162 15.09 10.32 35.29
CA GLY A 162 15.73 11.52 34.74
C GLY A 162 16.48 11.28 33.43
N LYS A 163 16.78 10.03 33.08
CA LYS A 163 17.41 9.65 31.80
C LYS A 163 16.35 9.16 30.83
N VAL A 164 16.08 9.93 29.82
CA VAL A 164 15.15 9.53 28.77
C VAL A 164 15.89 8.70 27.72
N THR A 165 15.46 7.46 27.52
CA THR A 165 16.17 6.48 26.68
C THR A 165 15.34 6.05 25.48
N ALA A 166 16.01 5.56 24.41
CA ALA A 166 15.38 5.01 23.24
C ALA A 166 14.67 3.67 23.55
N PRO A 167 13.39 3.49 23.23
CA PRO A 167 12.62 2.27 23.52
C PRO A 167 13.06 1.07 22.67
N PHE A 168 13.61 1.32 21.47
CA PHE A 168 14.16 0.34 20.55
C PHE A 168 15.32 0.94 19.73
N ALA A 169 16.05 0.10 19.01
CA ALA A 169 17.08 0.56 18.07
C ALA A 169 16.44 1.15 16.81
N GLY A 170 16.88 2.34 16.41
CA GLY A 170 16.31 3.05 15.27
C GLY A 170 17.00 4.39 15.01
N THR A 171 16.37 5.27 14.28
CA THR A 171 16.86 6.61 13.95
C THR A 171 16.04 7.67 14.68
N VAL A 172 16.70 8.65 15.26
CA VAL A 172 16.04 9.82 15.85
C VAL A 172 15.51 10.70 14.73
N ASP A 173 14.20 10.77 14.57
CA ASP A 173 13.59 11.58 13.54
C ASP A 173 13.51 13.06 13.93
N ARG A 174 13.08 13.32 15.16
CA ARG A 174 12.92 14.69 15.67
C ARG A 174 13.15 14.76 17.17
N ILE A 175 13.74 15.87 17.60
CA ILE A 175 13.90 16.23 19.01
C ILE A 175 13.02 17.46 19.27
N PHE A 176 12.01 17.31 20.16
CA PHE A 176 11.07 18.38 20.51
C PHE A 176 11.57 19.20 21.69
N ALA A 177 12.38 18.56 22.57
CA ALA A 177 12.96 19.20 23.74
C ALA A 177 14.08 20.16 23.34
N LYS A 178 14.31 21.16 24.21
CA LYS A 178 15.45 22.08 24.12
C LYS A 178 16.18 22.12 25.46
N GLU A 179 17.49 22.22 25.44
CA GLU A 179 18.28 22.41 26.63
C GLU A 179 17.83 23.64 27.41
N GLY A 180 17.72 23.54 28.74
CA GLY A 180 17.13 24.56 29.59
C GLY A 180 15.61 24.62 29.60
N GLY A 181 14.93 23.88 28.70
CA GLY A 181 13.47 23.82 28.63
C GLY A 181 12.89 22.83 29.64
N MET A 182 11.60 22.98 29.95
CA MET A 182 10.86 22.06 30.80
C MET A 182 10.37 20.88 30.03
N ALA A 183 10.61 19.65 30.46
CA ALA A 183 10.05 18.41 29.95
C ALA A 183 9.05 17.82 30.95
N SER A 184 7.99 17.18 30.44
CA SER A 184 6.94 16.56 31.27
C SER A 184 6.39 15.30 30.60
N PRO A 185 5.79 14.35 31.35
CA PRO A 185 5.17 13.15 30.83
C PRO A 185 4.01 13.40 29.86
N MET A 186 3.51 14.63 29.79
CA MET A 186 2.41 15.00 28.89
C MET A 186 2.86 15.42 27.48
N GLN A 187 4.17 15.62 27.27
CA GLN A 187 4.73 16.09 26.00
C GLN A 187 5.88 15.19 25.55
N PRO A 188 5.89 14.77 24.27
CA PRO A 188 6.99 13.99 23.74
C PRO A 188 8.26 14.85 23.69
N VAL A 189 9.40 14.28 24.01
CA VAL A 189 10.72 14.95 23.95
C VAL A 189 11.51 14.57 22.71
N ALA A 190 11.25 13.40 22.15
CA ALA A 190 11.86 12.94 20.91
C ALA A 190 10.92 11.98 20.16
N ARG A 191 11.21 11.76 18.88
CA ARG A 191 10.60 10.72 18.07
C ARG A 191 11.68 9.82 17.51
N VAL A 192 11.53 8.50 17.70
CA VAL A 192 12.44 7.47 17.19
C VAL A 192 11.66 6.55 16.28
N MET A 193 12.22 6.21 15.13
CA MET A 193 11.63 5.31 14.15
C MET A 193 12.63 4.25 13.69
N ASP A 194 12.14 3.07 13.37
CA ASP A 194 12.92 2.02 12.73
C ASP A 194 12.70 2.06 11.24
N LEU A 195 13.76 2.37 10.47
CA LEU A 195 13.73 2.45 9.01
C LEU A 195 14.17 1.14 8.35
N ASN A 196 14.55 0.11 9.12
CA ASN A 196 14.99 -1.17 8.57
C ASN A 196 13.84 -2.15 8.33
N ASP A 197 12.75 -2.00 9.08
CA ASP A 197 11.59 -2.90 9.05
C ASP A 197 10.35 -2.14 8.55
N MET A 198 10.34 -1.86 7.26
CA MET A 198 9.26 -1.12 6.60
C MET A 198 8.42 -2.02 5.71
N TYR A 199 7.17 -1.66 5.54
CA TYR A 199 6.23 -2.33 4.66
C TYR A 199 5.31 -1.33 3.98
N VAL A 200 4.74 -1.74 2.86
CA VAL A 200 3.65 -1.00 2.21
C VAL A 200 2.32 -1.57 2.68
N ARG A 201 1.50 -0.73 3.26
CA ARG A 201 0.12 -1.04 3.63
C ARG A 201 -0.80 -0.49 2.55
N ALA A 202 -1.64 -1.35 1.98
CA ALA A 202 -2.59 -0.95 0.95
C ALA A 202 -3.99 -1.50 1.24
N LYS A 203 -5.00 -0.79 0.76
CA LYS A 203 -6.41 -1.19 0.84
C LYS A 203 -6.87 -1.68 -0.52
N VAL A 204 -7.32 -2.93 -0.57
CA VAL A 204 -7.77 -3.62 -1.78
C VAL A 204 -9.29 -3.78 -1.73
N SER A 205 -9.97 -3.55 -2.87
CA SER A 205 -11.41 -3.73 -2.97
C SER A 205 -11.83 -5.18 -2.70
N ASP A 206 -12.98 -5.38 -2.07
CA ASP A 206 -13.60 -6.68 -1.80
C ASP A 206 -13.84 -7.52 -3.05
N HIS A 207 -13.90 -6.89 -4.26
CA HIS A 207 -13.93 -7.59 -5.55
C HIS A 207 -12.77 -8.59 -5.75
N TYR A 208 -11.63 -8.32 -5.11
CA TYR A 208 -10.44 -9.17 -5.19
C TYR A 208 -10.32 -10.19 -4.04
N VAL A 209 -11.35 -10.33 -3.22
CA VAL A 209 -11.40 -11.37 -2.18
C VAL A 209 -11.28 -12.75 -2.83
N GLY A 210 -10.38 -13.57 -2.32
CA GLY A 210 -10.05 -14.90 -2.88
C GLY A 210 -9.05 -14.89 -4.04
N LYS A 211 -8.84 -13.74 -4.71
CA LYS A 211 -7.83 -13.59 -5.77
C LYS A 211 -6.47 -13.13 -5.22
N VAL A 212 -6.48 -12.45 -4.07
CA VAL A 212 -5.27 -11.96 -3.40
C VAL A 212 -4.93 -12.89 -2.25
N GLN A 213 -3.70 -13.41 -2.26
CA GLN A 213 -3.22 -14.39 -1.28
C GLN A 213 -1.84 -14.03 -0.75
N ALA A 214 -1.53 -14.46 0.47
CA ALA A 214 -0.18 -14.34 1.02
C ALA A 214 0.82 -15.16 0.17
N GLY A 215 2.03 -14.62 0.00
CA GLY A 215 3.07 -15.20 -0.86
C GLY A 215 2.99 -14.77 -2.33
N GLN A 216 1.91 -14.13 -2.76
CA GLN A 216 1.74 -13.67 -4.13
C GLN A 216 2.73 -12.55 -4.45
N ARG A 217 3.33 -12.60 -5.65
CA ARG A 217 4.30 -11.60 -6.12
C ARG A 217 3.64 -10.23 -6.31
N VAL A 218 4.34 -9.21 -5.85
CA VAL A 218 3.95 -7.80 -5.98
C VAL A 218 5.14 -6.98 -6.45
N ASP A 219 4.90 -6.13 -7.43
CA ASP A 219 5.85 -5.12 -7.85
C ASP A 219 5.49 -3.80 -7.15
N ILE A 220 6.40 -3.28 -6.32
CA ILE A 220 6.26 -2.00 -5.63
C ILE A 220 6.85 -0.93 -6.54
N VAL A 221 5.99 -0.04 -7.05
CA VAL A 221 6.36 1.04 -7.97
C VAL A 221 6.24 2.38 -7.26
N MET A 222 7.32 3.13 -7.26
CA MET A 222 7.37 4.48 -6.68
C MET A 222 7.91 5.48 -7.69
N ALA A 223 7.46 6.73 -7.59
CA ALA A 223 7.88 7.78 -8.52
C ALA A 223 9.40 8.03 -8.44
N GLY A 224 10.08 8.01 -9.58
CA GLY A 224 11.51 8.29 -9.67
C GLY A 224 12.46 7.25 -9.09
N ARG A 225 11.97 6.01 -8.83
CA ARG A 225 12.76 4.90 -8.29
C ARG A 225 12.58 3.64 -9.12
N ASP A 226 13.53 2.73 -9.00
CA ASP A 226 13.41 1.39 -9.59
C ASP A 226 12.26 0.60 -8.94
N THR A 227 11.62 -0.25 -9.72
CA THR A 227 10.57 -1.14 -9.22
C THR A 227 11.16 -2.18 -8.28
N LEU A 228 10.63 -2.27 -7.07
CA LEU A 228 11.04 -3.27 -6.10
C LEU A 228 10.12 -4.49 -6.20
N ILE A 229 10.71 -5.67 -6.20
CA ILE A 229 9.95 -6.92 -6.23
C ILE A 229 9.83 -7.44 -4.79
N SER A 230 8.61 -7.76 -4.40
CA SER A 230 8.30 -8.32 -3.09
C SER A 230 7.15 -9.34 -3.19
N SER A 231 6.61 -9.76 -2.06
CA SER A 231 5.45 -10.62 -1.98
C SER A 231 4.51 -10.16 -0.86
N ILE A 232 3.23 -10.49 -0.97
CA ILE A 232 2.24 -10.20 0.06
C ILE A 232 2.58 -11.04 1.30
N ALA A 233 2.93 -10.39 2.40
CA ALA A 233 3.18 -11.08 3.66
C ALA A 233 1.87 -11.42 4.39
N ARG A 234 0.90 -10.52 4.34
CA ARG A 234 -0.36 -10.68 5.07
C ARG A 234 -1.53 -10.10 4.27
N VAL A 235 -2.63 -10.83 4.28
CA VAL A 235 -3.94 -10.39 3.78
C VAL A 235 -4.89 -10.29 4.97
N GLY A 236 -5.49 -9.12 5.15
CA GLY A 236 -6.49 -8.87 6.18
C GLY A 236 -7.74 -9.74 5.98
N ARG A 237 -8.31 -10.20 7.09
CA ARG A 237 -9.54 -11.02 7.09
C ARG A 237 -10.80 -10.22 7.40
N TYR A 238 -10.67 -8.91 7.54
CA TYR A 238 -11.77 -8.01 7.82
C TYR A 238 -11.96 -7.06 6.64
N ILE A 239 -13.20 -6.93 6.20
CA ILE A 239 -13.60 -5.96 5.18
C ILE A 239 -14.18 -4.75 5.89
N GLU A 240 -13.58 -3.58 5.68
CA GLU A 240 -14.06 -2.31 6.22
C GLU A 240 -15.39 -1.93 5.57
N PRO A 241 -16.50 -1.86 6.31
CA PRO A 241 -17.82 -1.62 5.72
C PRO A 241 -17.96 -0.26 5.04
N ALA A 242 -17.22 0.75 5.50
CA ALA A 242 -17.32 2.12 5.00
C ALA A 242 -16.87 2.27 3.54
N ASN A 243 -15.86 1.51 3.12
CA ASN A 243 -15.25 1.63 1.79
C ASN A 243 -15.11 0.30 1.04
N ARG A 244 -15.63 -0.80 1.60
CA ARG A 244 -15.60 -2.14 1.00
C ARG A 244 -14.19 -2.59 0.62
N THR A 245 -13.21 -2.37 1.51
CA THR A 245 -11.82 -2.78 1.29
C THR A 245 -11.31 -3.69 2.39
N PHE A 246 -10.34 -4.52 2.06
CA PHE A 246 -9.52 -5.26 3.01
C PHE A 246 -8.06 -4.83 2.88
N GLU A 247 -7.30 -5.03 3.93
CA GLU A 247 -5.92 -4.57 4.03
C GLU A 247 -4.94 -5.65 3.58
N ILE A 248 -3.89 -5.25 2.87
CA ILE A 248 -2.73 -6.09 2.59
C ILE A 248 -1.46 -5.42 3.09
N VAL A 249 -0.48 -6.24 3.47
CA VAL A 249 0.83 -5.80 3.92
C VAL A 249 1.89 -6.45 3.04
N VAL A 250 2.73 -5.62 2.45
CA VAL A 250 3.81 -6.03 1.55
C VAL A 250 5.13 -5.50 2.14
N PRO A 251 6.04 -6.37 2.60
CA PRO A 251 7.32 -5.93 3.15
C PRO A 251 8.17 -5.25 2.07
N VAL A 252 8.88 -4.22 2.47
CA VAL A 252 9.87 -3.56 1.62
C VAL A 252 11.19 -4.30 1.76
N PRO A 253 11.92 -4.58 0.67
CA PRO A 253 13.25 -5.18 0.73
C PRO A 253 14.21 -4.34 1.59
N ALA A 254 14.97 -5.00 2.44
CA ALA A 254 15.94 -4.33 3.32
C ALA A 254 16.98 -3.52 2.54
N GLY A 255 17.42 -2.41 3.12
CA GLY A 255 18.39 -1.51 2.49
C GLY A 255 17.81 -0.52 1.49
N THR A 256 16.49 -0.49 1.31
CA THR A 256 15.83 0.50 0.48
C THR A 256 15.63 1.78 1.29
N ALA A 257 16.20 2.88 0.82
CA ALA A 257 16.07 4.19 1.47
C ALA A 257 14.68 4.79 1.19
N LEU A 258 13.67 4.36 1.95
CA LEU A 258 12.31 4.90 1.90
C LEU A 258 12.00 5.74 3.13
N LEU A 259 11.00 6.60 2.98
CA LEU A 259 10.48 7.40 4.09
C LEU A 259 9.08 6.89 4.50
N PRO A 260 8.77 6.84 5.78
CA PRO A 260 7.41 6.58 6.24
C PRO A 260 6.42 7.58 5.63
N ASN A 261 5.23 7.10 5.30
CA ASN A 261 4.17 7.80 4.58
C ASN A 261 4.47 8.14 3.11
N GLU A 262 5.53 7.61 2.51
CA GLU A 262 5.76 7.70 1.07
C GLU A 262 4.72 6.86 0.32
N PHE A 263 4.21 7.38 -0.80
CA PHE A 263 3.24 6.66 -1.63
C PHE A 263 3.93 5.59 -2.48
N ALA A 264 3.33 4.41 -2.50
CA ALA A 264 3.74 3.30 -3.35
C ALA A 264 2.54 2.75 -4.12
N ALA A 265 2.71 2.49 -5.40
CA ALA A 265 1.76 1.72 -6.20
C ALA A 265 2.16 0.24 -6.16
N LEU A 266 1.25 -0.61 -5.74
CA LEU A 266 1.44 -2.06 -5.71
C LEU A 266 0.80 -2.66 -6.96
N ARG A 267 1.60 -3.24 -7.86
CA ARG A 267 1.12 -4.03 -8.99
C ARG A 267 1.07 -5.49 -8.56
N ILE A 268 -0.14 -6.00 -8.39
CA ILE A 268 -0.40 -7.35 -7.89
C ILE A 268 -0.80 -8.22 -9.06
N ASN A 269 -0.11 -9.36 -9.25
CA ASN A 269 -0.47 -10.36 -10.23
C ASN A 269 -1.67 -11.16 -9.71
N ASP A 270 -2.85 -10.97 -10.28
CA ASP A 270 -4.07 -11.70 -9.89
C ASP A 270 -4.40 -12.87 -10.82
N LEU A 271 -3.71 -12.97 -11.97
CA LEU A 271 -3.84 -14.07 -12.90
C LEU A 271 -2.52 -14.34 -13.61
N HIS A 272 -2.00 -15.55 -13.43
CA HIS A 272 -0.84 -16.08 -14.15
C HIS A 272 -1.23 -17.36 -14.88
N LEU A 273 -1.01 -17.38 -16.20
CA LEU A 273 -1.24 -18.55 -17.05
C LEU A 273 0.01 -18.80 -17.89
N ASP A 274 0.65 -19.95 -17.73
CA ASP A 274 1.86 -20.33 -18.48
C ASP A 274 1.60 -20.44 -19.99
N SER A 275 0.37 -20.81 -20.37
CA SER A 275 -0.04 -21.00 -21.75
C SER A 275 -1.49 -20.57 -21.94
N ALA A 276 -1.68 -19.42 -22.58
CA ALA A 276 -3.00 -18.86 -22.86
C ALA A 276 -3.05 -18.23 -24.24
N LEU A 277 -4.23 -18.26 -24.87
CA LEU A 277 -4.46 -17.51 -26.10
C LEU A 277 -4.79 -16.06 -25.74
N SER A 278 -3.97 -15.13 -26.19
CA SER A 278 -4.23 -13.70 -26.07
C SER A 278 -4.04 -13.01 -27.41
N LEU A 279 -4.90 -12.05 -27.71
CA LEU A 279 -4.87 -11.29 -28.95
C LEU A 279 -4.65 -9.80 -28.65
N PRO A 280 -4.02 -9.03 -29.56
CA PRO A 280 -4.00 -7.59 -29.48
C PRO A 280 -5.42 -7.03 -29.34
N SER A 281 -5.60 -6.06 -28.43
CA SER A 281 -6.93 -5.48 -28.13
C SER A 281 -7.65 -4.91 -29.37
N GLY A 282 -6.89 -4.33 -30.32
CA GLY A 282 -7.41 -3.77 -31.57
C GLY A 282 -8.01 -4.77 -32.53
N LEU A 283 -7.84 -6.09 -32.33
CA LEU A 283 -8.42 -7.13 -33.19
C LEU A 283 -9.82 -7.56 -32.76
N ILE A 284 -10.19 -7.25 -31.53
CA ILE A 284 -11.49 -7.60 -30.98
C ILE A 284 -12.47 -6.49 -31.37
N LEU A 285 -13.48 -6.87 -32.13
CA LEU A 285 -14.53 -5.99 -32.60
C LEU A 285 -15.83 -6.33 -31.88
N GLN A 286 -16.72 -5.36 -31.78
CA GLN A 286 -18.02 -5.55 -31.16
C GLN A 286 -19.15 -5.29 -32.19
N ASN A 287 -20.14 -6.17 -32.22
CA ASN A 287 -21.31 -5.97 -33.05
C ASN A 287 -22.31 -5.00 -32.39
N ARG A 288 -23.39 -4.67 -33.10
CA ARG A 288 -24.45 -3.78 -32.60
C ARG A 288 -25.20 -4.32 -31.35
N GLN A 289 -25.09 -5.61 -31.10
CA GLN A 289 -25.71 -6.29 -29.95
C GLN A 289 -24.75 -6.41 -28.78
N GLY A 290 -23.53 -5.83 -28.89
CA GLY A 290 -22.52 -5.87 -27.81
C GLY A 290 -21.76 -7.20 -27.73
N GLN A 291 -21.83 -8.07 -28.76
CA GLN A 291 -21.07 -9.32 -28.75
C GLN A 291 -19.68 -9.11 -29.37
N ASP A 292 -18.67 -9.66 -28.73
CA ASP A 292 -17.29 -9.59 -29.17
C ASP A 292 -17.01 -10.66 -30.24
N PHE A 293 -16.25 -10.27 -31.27
CA PHE A 293 -15.85 -11.17 -32.34
C PHE A 293 -14.50 -10.76 -32.95
N VAL A 294 -13.85 -11.69 -33.60
CA VAL A 294 -12.69 -11.45 -34.49
C VAL A 294 -12.99 -11.88 -35.89
N TYR A 295 -12.29 -11.31 -36.89
CA TYR A 295 -12.35 -11.83 -38.24
C TYR A 295 -11.25 -12.87 -38.47
N THR A 296 -11.64 -14.03 -38.96
CA THR A 296 -10.75 -15.12 -39.38
C THR A 296 -10.77 -15.25 -40.90
N VAL A 297 -9.75 -15.88 -41.49
CA VAL A 297 -9.73 -16.19 -42.92
C VAL A 297 -10.06 -17.66 -43.12
N GLN A 298 -11.17 -17.95 -43.75
CA GLN A 298 -11.60 -19.29 -44.17
C GLN A 298 -11.89 -19.33 -45.67
N GLY A 299 -11.18 -20.18 -46.42
CA GLY A 299 -11.37 -20.28 -47.88
C GLY A 299 -11.11 -18.98 -48.64
N GLY A 300 -10.21 -18.10 -48.13
CA GLY A 300 -9.94 -16.79 -48.77
C GLY A 300 -11.00 -15.71 -48.49
N LYS A 301 -11.94 -15.96 -47.58
CA LYS A 301 -12.99 -15.02 -47.18
C LYS A 301 -12.87 -14.67 -45.69
N ALA A 302 -13.26 -13.44 -45.37
CA ALA A 302 -13.37 -13.01 -43.99
C ALA A 302 -14.62 -13.62 -43.35
N THR A 303 -14.43 -14.36 -42.26
CA THR A 303 -15.51 -15.00 -41.52
C THR A 303 -15.50 -14.44 -40.09
N ARG A 304 -16.67 -14.03 -39.61
CA ARG A 304 -16.83 -13.54 -38.24
C ARG A 304 -16.82 -14.70 -37.27
N GLN A 305 -15.90 -14.69 -36.30
CA GLN A 305 -15.78 -15.68 -35.28
C GLN A 305 -16.12 -15.04 -33.93
N PRO A 306 -17.25 -15.41 -33.28
CA PRO A 306 -17.57 -14.95 -31.94
C PRO A 306 -16.50 -15.40 -30.94
N VAL A 307 -16.18 -14.55 -29.96
CA VAL A 307 -15.19 -14.85 -28.94
C VAL A 307 -15.70 -14.47 -27.56
N GLN A 308 -15.27 -15.21 -26.55
CA GLN A 308 -15.41 -14.81 -25.15
C GLN A 308 -14.07 -14.24 -24.67
N ILE A 309 -14.12 -13.02 -24.18
CA ILE A 309 -12.92 -12.30 -23.74
C ILE A 309 -12.78 -12.36 -22.21
N GLY A 310 -11.54 -12.35 -21.75
CA GLY A 310 -11.16 -12.24 -20.35
C GLY A 310 -10.51 -10.90 -20.04
N PRO A 311 -9.72 -10.82 -18.99
CA PRO A 311 -8.98 -9.61 -18.63
C PRO A 311 -7.97 -9.20 -19.71
N SER A 312 -7.65 -7.89 -19.72
CA SER A 312 -6.67 -7.31 -20.63
C SER A 312 -5.39 -6.93 -19.91
N ALA A 313 -4.24 -7.21 -20.53
CA ALA A 313 -2.93 -6.83 -20.01
C ALA A 313 -1.97 -6.51 -21.17
N ASN A 314 -1.17 -5.45 -21.03
CA ASN A 314 -0.14 -5.08 -22.01
C ASN A 314 -0.67 -5.01 -23.44
N ASP A 315 -1.81 -4.35 -23.65
CA ASP A 315 -2.51 -4.20 -24.96
C ASP A 315 -2.95 -5.54 -25.58
N ARG A 316 -3.01 -6.61 -24.80
CA ARG A 316 -3.54 -7.91 -25.20
C ARG A 316 -4.73 -8.29 -24.34
N ILE A 317 -5.70 -8.97 -24.93
CA ILE A 317 -6.90 -9.48 -24.25
C ILE A 317 -6.83 -11.00 -24.23
N LEU A 318 -7.04 -11.58 -23.06
CA LEU A 318 -7.16 -13.03 -22.91
C LEU A 318 -8.40 -13.52 -23.63
N ILE A 319 -8.26 -14.57 -24.42
CA ILE A 319 -9.40 -15.24 -25.07
C ILE A 319 -9.76 -16.48 -24.24
N LEU A 320 -10.97 -16.49 -23.73
CA LEU A 320 -11.50 -17.61 -22.94
C LEU A 320 -12.09 -18.70 -23.81
N ASP A 321 -12.75 -18.30 -24.93
CA ASP A 321 -13.37 -19.23 -25.87
C ASP A 321 -13.52 -18.59 -27.27
N GLY A 322 -13.73 -19.41 -28.30
CA GLY A 322 -13.99 -19.00 -29.66
C GLY A 322 -12.78 -18.99 -30.60
N VAL A 323 -11.54 -19.13 -30.09
CA VAL A 323 -10.33 -19.18 -30.93
C VAL A 323 -9.53 -20.43 -30.59
N ALA A 324 -9.16 -21.19 -31.60
CA ALA A 324 -8.28 -22.36 -31.46
C ALA A 324 -6.81 -21.99 -31.74
N PRO A 325 -5.85 -22.69 -31.14
CA PRO A 325 -4.43 -22.55 -31.50
C PRO A 325 -4.17 -22.78 -32.97
N GLY A 326 -3.39 -21.88 -33.60
CA GLY A 326 -3.08 -21.94 -35.05
C GLY A 326 -4.10 -21.29 -35.96
N MET A 327 -5.24 -20.82 -35.43
CA MET A 327 -6.25 -20.10 -36.23
C MET A 327 -5.67 -18.80 -36.80
N THR A 328 -5.97 -18.52 -38.07
CA THR A 328 -5.51 -17.32 -38.76
C THR A 328 -6.52 -16.19 -38.60
N ILE A 329 -6.10 -15.14 -37.91
CA ILE A 329 -6.93 -13.98 -37.56
C ILE A 329 -6.47 -12.78 -38.37
N ILE A 330 -7.40 -11.99 -38.87
CA ILE A 330 -7.12 -10.75 -39.60
C ILE A 330 -6.61 -9.71 -38.61
N ASP A 331 -5.41 -9.19 -38.87
CA ASP A 331 -4.77 -8.15 -38.07
C ASP A 331 -5.10 -6.76 -38.66
N ARG A 332 -4.33 -6.30 -39.63
CA ARG A 332 -4.61 -5.00 -40.22
C ARG A 332 -5.72 -5.11 -41.25
N GLY A 333 -6.67 -4.18 -41.18
CA GLY A 333 -7.86 -4.17 -42.03
C GLY A 333 -9.08 -4.84 -41.40
N ALA A 334 -9.00 -5.42 -40.22
CA ALA A 334 -10.11 -6.09 -39.54
C ALA A 334 -11.37 -5.21 -39.42
N GLY A 335 -11.23 -3.92 -39.10
CA GLY A 335 -12.35 -2.97 -39.01
C GLY A 335 -12.93 -2.51 -40.37
N GLN A 336 -12.32 -2.93 -41.50
CA GLN A 336 -12.71 -2.52 -42.86
C GLN A 336 -13.25 -3.64 -43.69
N VAL A 337 -13.25 -4.88 -43.21
CA VAL A 337 -13.80 -6.04 -43.90
C VAL A 337 -15.22 -6.33 -43.41
N VAL A 338 -16.00 -6.92 -44.33
CA VAL A 338 -17.36 -7.36 -44.02
C VAL A 338 -17.41 -8.89 -44.11
N GLU A 339 -18.29 -9.50 -43.37
CA GLU A 339 -18.48 -10.94 -43.36
C GLU A 339 -18.74 -11.48 -44.80
N GLY A 340 -18.03 -12.54 -45.20
CA GLY A 340 -18.10 -13.14 -46.51
C GLY A 340 -17.26 -12.44 -47.59
N GLN A 341 -16.64 -11.30 -47.30
CA GLN A 341 -15.80 -10.55 -48.26
C GLN A 341 -14.53 -11.34 -48.59
N THR A 342 -14.18 -11.38 -49.88
CA THR A 342 -12.91 -11.97 -50.33
C THR A 342 -11.75 -11.11 -49.86
N VAL A 343 -10.73 -11.73 -49.24
CA VAL A 343 -9.55 -11.06 -48.72
C VAL A 343 -8.28 -11.59 -49.38
N GLN A 344 -7.34 -10.67 -49.61
CA GLN A 344 -5.99 -11.00 -50.08
C GLN A 344 -5.02 -10.81 -48.92
N ILE A 345 -4.40 -11.89 -48.47
CA ILE A 345 -3.40 -11.84 -47.36
C ILE A 345 -2.12 -11.24 -47.93
N LEU A 346 -1.70 -10.12 -47.36
CA LEU A 346 -0.37 -9.57 -47.54
C LEU A 346 0.59 -10.32 -46.63
N ARG A 347 1.67 -10.82 -47.18
CA ARG A 347 2.75 -11.49 -46.42
C ARG A 347 3.70 -10.48 -45.78
#